data_5843263164f350d6870b13819ad72dda
#
_entry.id   5843263164f350d6870b13819ad72dda
#
_cell.length_a   1.000
_cell.length_b   1.000
_cell.length_c   1.000
_cell.angle_alpha   90.00
_cell.angle_beta   90.00
_cell.angle_gamma   90.00
#
_symmetry.space_group_name_H-M   'P 1'
#
loop_
_entity.id
_entity.type
_entity.pdbx_description
1 polymer ?
#
loop_
_entity_poly.entity_id
_entity_poly.type
_entity_poly.pdbx_seq_one_letter_code
_entity_poly.pdbx_strand_id
1 'polypeptide(L)'
;QFEFQIEELEHKIEELKKFSEEKEVDLTEEINKLKDQRDIALKVLYEDLTDYQRVTVSRHPERPYTLDYIENITTDFIELHGDRLFRDDPAIVGGLCKIDGKNFMVIGHQKGRTMQEKVFRNFGMANPEGYRKALRLYEMAERFRIPILTFIDTPGAYPGLEAEKHGQGEAIARNL
;
A
#
# COMPACT_ATOMS: atom_id res chain seq x y z
N GLN A 1 -3.48 -0.98 18.90
CA GLN A 1 -3.58 -1.36 20.33
C GLN A 1 -2.25 -1.81 20.95
N PHE A 2 -1.36 -2.50 20.22
CA PHE A 2 -0.05 -2.91 20.76
C PHE A 2 1.01 -1.79 20.69
N GLU A 3 0.76 -0.71 19.97
CA GLU A 3 1.60 0.50 19.87
C GLU A 3 1.21 1.60 20.86
N PHE A 4 0.26 1.33 21.76
CA PHE A 4 -0.30 2.30 22.69
C PHE A 4 0.77 3.09 23.49
N GLN A 5 1.83 2.41 23.95
CA GLN A 5 2.92 3.05 24.66
C GLN A 5 3.69 4.06 23.80
N ILE A 6 3.82 3.78 22.53
CA ILE A 6 4.50 4.65 21.55
C ILE A 6 3.63 5.86 21.25
N GLU A 7 2.34 5.65 21.00
CA GLU A 7 1.35 6.72 20.80
C GLU A 7 1.31 7.68 21.98
N GLU A 8 1.37 7.17 23.21
CA GLU A 8 1.43 7.97 24.43
C GLU A 8 2.69 8.85 24.52
N LEU A 9 3.85 8.31 24.14
CA LEU A 9 5.11 9.04 24.10
C LEU A 9 5.09 10.11 23.01
N GLU A 10 4.57 9.80 21.84
CA GLU A 10 4.45 10.76 20.74
C GLU A 10 3.51 11.91 21.09
N HIS A 11 2.37 11.61 21.73
CA HIS A 11 1.45 12.64 22.21
C HIS A 11 2.12 13.58 23.22
N LYS A 12 2.85 13.03 24.20
CA LYS A 12 3.59 13.84 25.19
C LYS A 12 4.67 14.71 24.54
N ILE A 13 5.37 14.19 23.53
CA ILE A 13 6.38 14.95 22.78
C ILE A 13 5.71 16.13 22.06
N GLU A 14 4.54 15.91 21.46
CA GLU A 14 3.81 16.95 20.74
C GLU A 14 3.26 18.03 21.69
N GLU A 15 2.73 17.62 22.84
CA GLU A 15 2.28 18.55 23.89
C GLU A 15 3.41 19.43 24.42
N LEU A 16 4.57 18.83 24.71
CA LEU A 16 5.73 19.59 25.18
C LEU A 16 6.29 20.55 24.12
N LYS A 17 6.28 20.17 22.85
CA LYS A 17 6.67 21.07 21.75
C LYS A 17 5.75 22.30 21.68
N LYS A 18 4.42 22.06 21.69
CA LYS A 18 3.43 23.14 21.66
C LYS A 18 3.58 24.07 22.88
N PHE A 19 3.75 23.47 24.08
CA PHE A 19 3.96 24.25 25.30
C PHE A 19 5.25 25.06 25.27
N SER A 20 6.36 24.49 24.75
CA SER A 20 7.63 25.19 24.59
C SER A 20 7.51 26.40 23.65
N GLU A 21 6.78 26.24 22.54
CA GLU A 21 6.53 27.32 21.57
C GLU A 21 5.61 28.42 22.16
N GLU A 22 4.51 28.04 22.85
CA GLU A 22 3.55 28.99 23.41
C GLU A 22 4.07 29.79 24.60
N LYS A 23 4.94 29.19 25.40
CA LYS A 23 5.48 29.79 26.62
C LYS A 23 6.92 30.32 26.50
N GLU A 24 7.54 30.17 25.32
CA GLU A 24 8.94 30.53 25.08
C GLU A 24 9.91 29.91 26.12
N VAL A 25 9.60 28.67 26.56
CA VAL A 25 10.42 27.91 27.50
C VAL A 25 11.23 26.87 26.75
N ASP A 26 12.52 26.77 27.02
CA ASP A 26 13.38 25.74 26.44
C ASP A 26 13.15 24.38 27.16
N LEU A 27 12.52 23.44 26.45
CA LEU A 27 12.26 22.07 26.88
C LEU A 27 12.97 21.03 26.00
N THR A 28 14.05 21.45 25.35
CA THR A 28 14.79 20.61 24.38
C THR A 28 15.31 19.32 25.01
N GLU A 29 15.82 19.38 26.24
CA GLU A 29 16.35 18.21 26.95
C GLU A 29 15.24 17.18 27.27
N GLU A 30 14.10 17.65 27.77
CA GLU A 30 12.95 16.80 28.09
C GLU A 30 12.37 16.13 26.83
N ILE A 31 12.21 16.91 25.77
CA ILE A 31 11.74 16.40 24.47
C ILE A 31 12.71 15.36 23.93
N ASN A 32 14.02 15.57 24.03
CA ASN A 32 15.00 14.60 23.54
C ASN A 32 14.99 13.31 24.37
N LYS A 33 14.83 13.38 25.70
CA LYS A 33 14.66 12.19 26.55
C LYS A 33 13.44 11.35 26.15
N LEU A 34 12.32 12.01 25.87
CA LEU A 34 11.11 11.31 25.44
C LEU A 34 11.27 10.69 24.04
N LYS A 35 11.99 11.36 23.13
CA LYS A 35 12.33 10.78 21.82
C LYS A 35 13.20 9.54 21.95
N ASP A 36 14.23 9.59 22.81
CA ASP A 36 15.11 8.44 23.06
C ASP A 36 14.30 7.26 23.64
N GLN A 37 13.40 7.54 24.60
CA GLN A 37 12.52 6.52 25.17
C GLN A 37 11.58 5.92 24.11
N ARG A 38 10.99 6.75 23.24
CA ARG A 38 10.17 6.29 22.12
C ARG A 38 10.97 5.39 21.17
N ASP A 39 12.18 5.79 20.80
CA ASP A 39 13.01 5.05 19.85
C ASP A 39 13.45 3.70 20.42
N ILE A 40 13.77 3.64 21.72
CA ILE A 40 14.02 2.38 22.42
C ILE A 40 12.76 1.50 22.45
N ALA A 41 11.60 2.07 22.81
CA ALA A 41 10.34 1.34 22.84
C ALA A 41 9.94 0.80 21.47
N LEU A 42 10.11 1.62 20.41
CA LEU A 42 9.93 1.19 19.02
C LEU A 42 10.81 0.00 18.70
N LYS A 43 12.11 0.10 18.96
CA LYS A 43 13.06 -0.97 18.66
C LYS A 43 12.67 -2.26 19.35
N VAL A 44 12.41 -2.24 20.66
CA VAL A 44 12.03 -3.41 21.44
C VAL A 44 10.72 -4.02 20.93
N LEU A 45 9.71 -3.19 20.62
CA LEU A 45 8.42 -3.65 20.14
C LEU A 45 8.51 -4.32 18.78
N TYR A 46 9.30 -3.75 17.85
CA TYR A 46 9.36 -4.24 16.47
C TYR A 46 10.40 -5.35 16.25
N GLU A 47 11.30 -5.59 17.21
CA GLU A 47 12.26 -6.72 17.15
C GLU A 47 11.56 -8.08 17.28
N ASP A 48 10.48 -8.17 18.05
CA ASP A 48 9.79 -9.46 18.35
C ASP A 48 8.26 -9.37 18.13
N LEU A 49 7.86 -8.97 16.93
CA LEU A 49 6.45 -8.98 16.55
C LEU A 49 5.93 -10.39 16.31
N THR A 50 4.79 -10.71 16.93
CA THR A 50 4.02 -11.91 16.56
C THR A 50 3.51 -11.81 15.11
N ASP A 51 3.19 -12.96 14.50
CA ASP A 51 2.66 -12.99 13.12
C ASP A 51 1.40 -12.14 12.97
N TYR A 52 0.51 -12.17 13.96
CA TYR A 52 -0.70 -11.34 13.95
C TYR A 52 -0.38 -9.84 14.02
N GLN A 53 0.60 -9.44 14.83
CA GLN A 53 1.05 -8.05 14.89
C GLN A 53 1.68 -7.60 13.56
N ARG A 54 2.47 -8.44 12.90
CA ARG A 54 3.02 -8.17 11.55
C ARG A 54 1.90 -7.92 10.54
N VAL A 55 0.87 -8.77 10.53
CA VAL A 55 -0.32 -8.57 9.68
C VAL A 55 -1.04 -7.26 10.02
N THR A 56 -1.18 -6.93 11.29
CA THR A 56 -1.82 -5.68 11.74
C THR A 56 -1.03 -4.45 11.25
N VAL A 57 0.30 -4.44 11.44
CA VAL A 57 1.17 -3.36 10.93
C VAL A 57 1.09 -3.24 9.41
N SER A 58 1.09 -4.37 8.69
CA SER A 58 0.98 -4.34 7.21
C SER A 58 -0.33 -3.73 6.71
N ARG A 59 -1.37 -3.77 7.54
CA ARG A 59 -2.72 -3.25 7.24
C ARG A 59 -3.00 -1.87 7.83
N HIS A 60 -1.98 -1.20 8.36
CA HIS A 60 -2.17 0.14 8.94
C HIS A 60 -2.73 1.11 7.89
N PRO A 61 -3.80 1.88 8.22
CA PRO A 61 -4.50 2.71 7.22
C PRO A 61 -3.66 3.85 6.63
N GLU A 62 -2.60 4.27 7.31
CA GLU A 62 -1.69 5.31 6.84
C GLU A 62 -0.48 4.77 6.05
N ARG A 63 -0.39 3.45 5.86
CA ARG A 63 0.65 2.91 4.98
C ARG A 63 0.48 3.38 3.55
N PRO A 64 1.58 3.57 2.82
CA PRO A 64 1.53 3.85 1.39
C PRO A 64 0.82 2.72 0.64
N TYR A 65 0.00 3.08 -0.35
CA TYR A 65 -0.61 2.17 -1.31
C TYR A 65 0.15 2.20 -2.63
N THR A 66 -0.26 1.39 -3.60
CA THR A 66 0.43 1.27 -4.90
C THR A 66 0.61 2.62 -5.61
N LEU A 67 -0.43 3.45 -5.64
CA LEU A 67 -0.34 4.79 -6.27
C LEU A 67 0.61 5.72 -5.54
N ASP A 68 0.69 5.66 -4.21
CA ASP A 68 1.65 6.45 -3.44
C ASP A 68 3.10 6.05 -3.79
N TYR A 69 3.37 4.75 -3.95
CA TYR A 69 4.68 4.30 -4.42
C TYR A 69 4.96 4.76 -5.84
N ILE A 70 4.01 4.59 -6.77
CA ILE A 70 4.17 5.03 -8.16
C ILE A 70 4.51 6.52 -8.20
N GLU A 71 3.78 7.36 -7.48
CA GLU A 71 3.99 8.81 -7.44
C GLU A 71 5.38 9.19 -6.90
N ASN A 72 5.86 8.47 -5.87
CA ASN A 72 7.10 8.85 -5.18
C ASN A 72 8.38 8.24 -5.76
N ILE A 73 8.31 7.09 -6.43
CA ILE A 73 9.51 6.38 -6.92
C ILE A 73 9.58 6.27 -8.44
N THR A 74 8.55 6.73 -9.18
CA THR A 74 8.55 6.61 -10.64
C THR A 74 8.39 7.96 -11.33
N THR A 75 8.78 8.00 -12.60
CA THR A 75 8.47 9.09 -13.54
C THR A 75 7.80 8.55 -14.78
N ASP A 76 7.14 9.44 -15.55
CA ASP A 76 6.49 9.09 -16.83
C ASP A 76 5.49 7.93 -16.72
N PHE A 77 4.74 7.84 -15.60
CA PHE A 77 3.77 6.77 -15.43
C PHE A 77 2.60 6.90 -16.41
N ILE A 78 2.34 5.84 -17.16
CA ILE A 78 1.23 5.71 -18.11
C ILE A 78 0.38 4.51 -17.67
N GLU A 79 -0.77 4.78 -17.06
CA GLU A 79 -1.69 3.73 -16.63
C GLU A 79 -2.35 3.04 -17.83
N LEU A 80 -2.41 1.71 -17.78
CA LEU A 80 -3.00 0.87 -18.82
C LEU A 80 -4.24 0.16 -18.28
N HIS A 81 -5.40 0.55 -18.77
CA HIS A 81 -6.70 0.10 -18.30
C HIS A 81 -7.26 -1.10 -19.06
N GLY A 82 -8.12 -1.86 -18.39
CA GLY A 82 -8.99 -2.88 -18.97
C GLY A 82 -8.32 -4.22 -19.25
N ASP A 83 -9.14 -5.27 -19.22
CA ASP A 83 -8.72 -6.66 -19.47
C ASP A 83 -8.77 -7.06 -20.97
N ARG A 84 -9.29 -6.19 -21.82
CA ARG A 84 -9.54 -6.42 -23.27
C ARG A 84 -10.58 -7.50 -23.57
N LEU A 85 -11.37 -7.90 -22.57
CA LEU A 85 -12.46 -8.86 -22.74
C LEU A 85 -13.81 -8.28 -22.33
N PHE A 86 -13.88 -7.70 -21.12
CA PHE A 86 -15.15 -7.27 -20.55
C PHE A 86 -15.09 -5.84 -20.00
N ARG A 87 -14.21 -5.55 -19.05
CA ARG A 87 -14.15 -4.22 -18.42
C ARG A 87 -12.78 -3.93 -17.77
N ASP A 88 -12.66 -2.76 -17.19
CA ASP A 88 -11.58 -2.44 -16.27
C ASP A 88 -11.93 -2.85 -14.84
N ASP A 89 -10.90 -3.08 -14.00
CA ASP A 89 -11.03 -3.25 -12.57
C ASP A 89 -10.09 -2.27 -11.85
N PRO A 90 -10.63 -1.27 -11.15
CA PRO A 90 -9.82 -0.28 -10.46
C PRO A 90 -9.13 -0.81 -9.19
N ALA A 91 -9.42 -2.05 -8.76
CA ALA A 91 -8.69 -2.70 -7.66
C ALA A 91 -7.25 -3.09 -8.07
N ILE A 92 -6.97 -3.20 -9.38
CA ILE A 92 -5.62 -3.36 -9.92
C ILE A 92 -5.23 -2.11 -10.71
N VAL A 93 -4.10 -1.53 -10.34
CA VAL A 93 -3.44 -0.45 -11.08
C VAL A 93 -2.21 -1.03 -11.77
N GLY A 94 -1.97 -0.68 -13.02
CA GLY A 94 -0.78 -1.11 -13.72
C GLY A 94 -0.48 -0.27 -14.94
N GLY A 95 0.79 -0.20 -15.29
CA GLY A 95 1.24 0.63 -16.41
C GLY A 95 2.75 0.69 -16.55
N LEU A 96 3.15 1.43 -17.57
CA LEU A 96 4.56 1.69 -17.86
C LEU A 96 5.03 2.91 -17.06
N CYS A 97 6.25 2.84 -16.57
CA CYS A 97 6.91 3.96 -15.88
C CYS A 97 8.42 3.89 -16.06
N LYS A 98 9.12 4.89 -15.51
CA LYS A 98 10.56 4.87 -15.34
C LYS A 98 10.95 4.92 -13.87
N ILE A 99 11.95 4.12 -13.50
CA ILE A 99 12.63 4.17 -12.21
C ILE A 99 14.12 4.33 -12.51
N ASP A 100 14.74 5.40 -12.00
CA ASP A 100 16.14 5.76 -12.29
C ASP A 100 16.46 5.73 -13.80
N GLY A 101 15.54 6.27 -14.61
CA GLY A 101 15.66 6.34 -16.07
C GLY A 101 15.47 5.03 -16.83
N LYS A 102 15.19 3.90 -16.15
CA LYS A 102 14.92 2.61 -16.77
C LYS A 102 13.43 2.34 -16.84
N ASN A 103 12.98 1.72 -17.94
CA ASN A 103 11.58 1.36 -18.12
C ASN A 103 11.19 0.17 -17.24
N PHE A 104 10.03 0.27 -16.59
CA PHE A 104 9.40 -0.78 -15.79
C PHE A 104 7.93 -0.92 -16.14
N MET A 105 7.41 -2.14 -15.99
CA MET A 105 5.98 -2.39 -15.85
C MET A 105 5.67 -2.48 -14.37
N VAL A 106 4.81 -1.58 -13.86
CA VAL A 106 4.34 -1.63 -12.47
C VAL A 106 2.92 -2.16 -12.44
N ILE A 107 2.64 -3.09 -11.53
CA ILE A 107 1.30 -3.68 -11.34
C ILE A 107 1.08 -3.85 -9.84
N GLY A 108 -0.07 -3.39 -9.32
CA GLY A 108 -0.33 -3.54 -7.89
C GLY A 108 -1.80 -3.42 -7.52
N HIS A 109 -2.12 -3.93 -6.33
CA HIS A 109 -3.43 -3.73 -5.74
C HIS A 109 -3.55 -2.31 -5.21
N GLN A 110 -4.69 -1.67 -5.44
CA GLN A 110 -5.00 -0.35 -4.93
C GLN A 110 -6.22 -0.39 -4.03
N LYS A 111 -6.03 0.06 -2.80
CA LYS A 111 -7.12 0.34 -1.85
C LYS A 111 -7.49 1.81 -1.90
N GLY A 112 -8.66 2.15 -1.38
CA GLY A 112 -9.08 3.53 -1.19
C GLY A 112 -8.80 4.02 0.23
N ARG A 113 -8.61 5.33 0.41
CA ARG A 113 -8.51 5.98 1.72
C ARG A 113 -9.88 6.41 2.23
N THR A 114 -10.63 7.12 1.42
CA THR A 114 -12.03 7.48 1.71
C THR A 114 -12.99 6.31 1.47
N MET A 115 -14.19 6.37 2.04
CA MET A 115 -15.19 5.33 1.81
C MET A 115 -15.59 5.23 0.33
N GLN A 116 -15.67 6.35 -0.37
CA GLN A 116 -15.97 6.38 -1.80
C GLN A 116 -14.88 5.67 -2.61
N GLU A 117 -13.61 5.96 -2.32
CA GLU A 117 -12.49 5.29 -2.98
C GLU A 117 -12.44 3.79 -2.64
N LYS A 118 -12.71 3.42 -1.38
CA LYS A 118 -12.76 2.00 -0.98
C LYS A 118 -13.81 1.24 -1.77
N VAL A 119 -15.00 1.80 -1.95
CA VAL A 119 -16.05 1.19 -2.76
C VAL A 119 -15.63 1.13 -4.23
N PHE A 120 -15.10 2.23 -4.78
CA PHE A 120 -14.60 2.28 -6.16
C PHE A 120 -13.51 1.25 -6.44
N ARG A 121 -12.55 1.09 -5.51
CA ARG A 121 -11.44 0.12 -5.59
C ARG A 121 -11.81 -1.27 -5.06
N ASN A 122 -13.10 -1.51 -4.80
CA ASN A 122 -13.60 -2.77 -4.25
C ASN A 122 -12.79 -3.26 -3.03
N PHE A 123 -12.37 -2.34 -2.15
CA PHE A 123 -11.54 -2.59 -0.96
C PHE A 123 -10.19 -3.26 -1.28
N GLY A 124 -9.69 -3.14 -2.49
CA GLY A 124 -8.50 -3.81 -2.97
C GLY A 124 -8.69 -5.29 -3.30
N MET A 125 -9.94 -5.73 -3.38
CA MET A 125 -10.30 -7.11 -3.79
C MET A 125 -10.57 -7.13 -5.29
N ALA A 126 -9.64 -7.69 -6.06
CA ALA A 126 -9.77 -7.73 -7.51
C ALA A 126 -10.85 -8.72 -7.98
N ASN A 127 -11.60 -8.29 -9.00
CA ASN A 127 -12.45 -9.12 -9.82
C ASN A 127 -11.63 -9.89 -10.87
N PRO A 128 -12.21 -10.87 -11.60
CA PRO A 128 -11.53 -11.58 -12.69
C PRO A 128 -10.88 -10.66 -13.72
N GLU A 129 -11.51 -9.52 -14.00
CA GLU A 129 -11.02 -8.52 -14.94
C GLU A 129 -9.70 -7.89 -14.47
N GLY A 130 -9.53 -7.69 -13.17
CA GLY A 130 -8.28 -7.21 -12.59
C GLY A 130 -7.13 -8.20 -12.78
N TYR A 131 -7.37 -9.48 -12.55
CA TYR A 131 -6.38 -10.54 -12.79
C TYR A 131 -6.05 -10.69 -14.27
N ARG A 132 -7.04 -10.60 -15.16
CA ARG A 132 -6.81 -10.64 -16.61
C ARG A 132 -6.07 -9.38 -17.11
N LYS A 133 -6.35 -8.21 -16.53
CA LYS A 133 -5.56 -7.01 -16.78
C LYS A 133 -4.10 -7.22 -16.36
N ALA A 134 -3.85 -7.75 -15.17
CA ALA A 134 -2.49 -8.05 -14.70
C ALA A 134 -1.77 -9.01 -15.66
N LEU A 135 -2.40 -10.13 -16.04
CA LEU A 135 -1.85 -11.08 -17.00
C LEU A 135 -1.47 -10.41 -18.33
N ARG A 136 -2.36 -9.61 -18.88
CA ARG A 136 -2.09 -8.85 -20.12
C ARG A 136 -0.85 -7.95 -19.99
N LEU A 137 -0.67 -7.32 -18.83
CA LEU A 137 0.48 -6.44 -18.57
C LEU A 137 1.77 -7.27 -18.39
N TYR A 138 1.70 -8.45 -17.78
CA TYR A 138 2.84 -9.37 -17.68
C TYR A 138 3.29 -9.84 -19.08
N GLU A 139 2.36 -10.28 -19.92
CA GLU A 139 2.65 -10.70 -21.31
C GLU A 139 3.23 -9.54 -22.15
N MET A 140 2.73 -8.32 -21.93
CA MET A 140 3.29 -7.13 -22.58
C MET A 140 4.72 -6.86 -22.11
N ALA A 141 4.97 -6.91 -20.80
CA ALA A 141 6.30 -6.69 -20.25
C ALA A 141 7.31 -7.75 -20.75
N GLU A 142 6.90 -9.01 -20.78
CA GLU A 142 7.71 -10.11 -21.34
C GLU A 142 8.07 -9.87 -22.82
N ARG A 143 7.06 -9.53 -23.63
CA ARG A 143 7.27 -9.26 -25.07
C ARG A 143 8.28 -8.15 -25.33
N PHE A 144 8.25 -7.10 -24.54
CA PHE A 144 9.15 -5.95 -24.66
C PHE A 144 10.40 -6.06 -23.78
N ARG A 145 10.55 -7.15 -23.03
CA ARG A 145 11.67 -7.39 -22.09
C ARG A 145 11.81 -6.26 -21.07
N ILE A 146 10.68 -5.81 -20.55
CA ILE A 146 10.60 -4.77 -19.51
C ILE A 146 10.52 -5.46 -18.16
N PRO A 147 11.36 -5.12 -17.17
CA PRO A 147 11.26 -5.66 -15.82
C PRO A 147 9.92 -5.26 -15.17
N ILE A 148 9.41 -6.16 -14.35
CA ILE A 148 8.11 -6.00 -13.67
C ILE A 148 8.34 -5.72 -12.19
N LEU A 149 7.65 -4.72 -11.66
CA LEU A 149 7.55 -4.44 -10.23
C LEU A 149 6.11 -4.66 -9.80
N THR A 150 5.90 -5.55 -8.81
CA THR A 150 4.56 -5.86 -8.28
C THR A 150 4.39 -5.39 -6.85
N PHE A 151 3.23 -4.79 -6.54
CA PHE A 151 2.80 -4.44 -5.20
C PHE A 151 1.59 -5.28 -4.81
N ILE A 152 1.77 -6.17 -3.82
CA ILE A 152 0.71 -7.06 -3.35
C ILE A 152 0.16 -6.48 -2.05
N ASP A 153 -1.06 -5.93 -2.12
CA ASP A 153 -1.75 -5.35 -0.97
C ASP A 153 -3.27 -5.55 -1.08
N THR A 154 -3.71 -6.74 -0.72
CA THR A 154 -5.12 -7.14 -0.81
C THR A 154 -5.52 -8.02 0.37
N PRO A 155 -6.77 -7.95 0.85
CA PRO A 155 -7.32 -8.95 1.76
C PRO A 155 -7.63 -10.29 1.08
N GLY A 156 -7.74 -10.30 -0.26
CA GLY A 156 -8.05 -11.48 -1.08
C GLY A 156 -8.72 -11.11 -2.39
N ALA A 157 -9.06 -12.11 -3.20
CA ALA A 157 -9.89 -11.93 -4.39
C ALA A 157 -11.35 -11.61 -4.00
N TYR A 158 -12.07 -10.90 -4.87
CA TYR A 158 -13.47 -10.60 -4.61
C TYR A 158 -14.32 -11.88 -4.62
N PRO A 159 -15.06 -12.21 -3.53
CA PRO A 159 -15.78 -13.48 -3.38
C PRO A 159 -17.25 -13.41 -3.87
N GLY A 160 -17.57 -12.44 -4.73
CA GLY A 160 -18.94 -12.23 -5.18
C GLY A 160 -19.39 -13.20 -6.27
N LEU A 161 -20.71 -13.45 -6.36
CA LEU A 161 -21.32 -14.33 -7.36
C LEU A 161 -20.96 -13.93 -8.79
N GLU A 162 -20.92 -12.63 -9.09
CA GLU A 162 -20.56 -12.15 -10.43
C GLU A 162 -19.08 -12.46 -10.75
N ALA A 163 -18.19 -12.39 -9.77
CA ALA A 163 -16.81 -12.78 -9.97
C ALA A 163 -16.68 -14.28 -10.29
N GLU A 164 -17.43 -15.13 -9.61
CA GLU A 164 -17.47 -16.56 -9.94
C GLU A 164 -18.01 -16.82 -11.35
N LYS A 165 -19.09 -16.15 -11.75
CA LYS A 165 -19.62 -16.25 -13.11
C LYS A 165 -18.64 -15.80 -14.19
N HIS A 166 -17.78 -14.84 -13.87
CA HIS A 166 -16.73 -14.33 -14.77
C HIS A 166 -15.43 -15.13 -14.71
N GLY A 167 -15.40 -16.25 -13.97
CA GLY A 167 -14.25 -17.15 -13.92
C GLY A 167 -13.13 -16.69 -12.99
N GLN A 168 -13.45 -16.30 -11.74
CA GLN A 168 -12.47 -15.83 -10.75
C GLN A 168 -11.31 -16.80 -10.55
N GLY A 169 -11.62 -18.09 -10.32
CA GLY A 169 -10.59 -19.12 -10.12
C GLY A 169 -9.67 -19.30 -11.32
N GLU A 170 -10.22 -19.31 -12.53
CA GLU A 170 -9.44 -19.42 -13.78
C GLU A 170 -8.56 -18.17 -14.00
N ALA A 171 -9.13 -16.97 -13.79
CA ALA A 171 -8.38 -15.72 -13.95
C ALA A 171 -7.19 -15.62 -12.99
N ILE A 172 -7.34 -16.12 -11.74
CA ILE A 172 -6.24 -16.20 -10.78
C ILE A 172 -5.20 -17.24 -11.23
N ALA A 173 -5.65 -18.46 -11.56
CA ALA A 173 -4.75 -19.55 -11.91
C ALA A 173 -3.87 -19.25 -13.12
N ARG A 174 -4.35 -18.49 -14.08
CA ARG A 174 -3.56 -18.08 -15.26
C ARG A 174 -2.43 -17.10 -14.96
N ASN A 175 -2.42 -16.47 -13.80
CA ASN A 175 -1.36 -15.56 -13.37
C ASN A 175 -0.21 -16.31 -12.64
N LEU A 176 -0.34 -17.60 -12.40
CA LEU A 176 0.69 -18.45 -11.79
C LEU A 176 1.59 -19.09 -12.85
#